data_f1cc49eef5a640c677be257ee49082fd
#
_entry.id   f1cc49eef5a640c677be257ee49082fd
#
_cell.length_a   1.000
_cell.length_b   1.000
_cell.length_c   1.000
_cell.angle_alpha   90.00
_cell.angle_beta   90.00
_cell.angle_gamma   90.00
#
_symmetry.space_group_name_H-M   'P 1'
#
loop_
_entity.id
_entity.type
_entity.pdbx_description
1 polymer ?
#
loop_
_entity_poly.entity_id
_entity_poly.type
_entity_poly.pdbx_seq_one_letter_code
_entity_poly.pdbx_strand_id
1 'polypeptide(L)'
;MKRFVTTLLAAASLAVPLAHAQSEPAVTVYSSRIEQLIKPLFDRYTAETGVRIQLLTDRGGAIAERLAAEGEGSPADVLLTVDMGNLWNATERGLLRRIESPALDANVAPSFRDPGGHWWGLSRRERTIFFDPAKIKPAQLSTYEDLADPRWKGKLCLRTGKQTYTQSLVAMLLVKHGEPKTEEIVRGWVDNLATDVFTNDASLLRAIAAGQCEVGIANTYYYGRLVSRDEGIKDKVHLFWANQGEGEGGAHVNLSGGGVTTHAKNPAGAQKLLEWLSSAEAQAGYTQGTFESPVNPAVEPDAIIKAWGIDFTPSPLNAADIGARQPDAIRLLDRVGYR
;
A
#
# COMPACT_ATOMS: atom_id res chain seq x y z
N MET A 1 -54.10 -78.71 12.03
CA MET A 1 -54.05 -77.28 12.49
C MET A 1 -52.61 -76.84 12.48
N LYS A 2 -52.16 -76.11 11.43
CA LYS A 2 -50.78 -75.65 11.28
C LYS A 2 -50.80 -74.12 11.66
N ARG A 3 -50.05 -73.73 12.70
CA ARG A 3 -49.87 -72.34 13.12
C ARG A 3 -48.72 -71.73 12.33
N PHE A 4 -49.01 -70.73 11.54
CA PHE A 4 -47.98 -69.84 10.93
C PHE A 4 -47.55 -68.79 11.97
N VAL A 5 -46.26 -68.74 12.24
CA VAL A 5 -45.64 -67.64 13.03
C VAL A 5 -45.03 -66.66 12.01
N THR A 6 -45.58 -65.46 11.97
CA THR A 6 -45.07 -64.38 11.11
C THR A 6 -44.10 -63.51 11.95
N THR A 7 -42.81 -63.58 11.59
CA THR A 7 -41.77 -62.77 12.22
C THR A 7 -41.71 -61.44 11.52
N LEU A 8 -42.05 -60.31 12.22
CA LEU A 8 -41.84 -58.93 11.75
C LEU A 8 -40.36 -58.55 11.97
N LEU A 9 -39.61 -58.29 10.92
CA LEU A 9 -38.33 -57.62 10.99
C LEU A 9 -38.55 -56.08 11.00
N ALA A 10 -38.23 -55.43 12.11
CA ALA A 10 -38.21 -53.99 12.24
C ALA A 10 -36.85 -53.47 11.70
N ALA A 11 -36.85 -52.83 10.54
CA ALA A 11 -35.69 -52.12 10.01
C ALA A 11 -35.52 -50.77 10.72
N ALA A 12 -34.54 -50.63 11.62
CA ALA A 12 -34.17 -49.40 12.24
C ALA A 12 -33.32 -48.57 11.23
N SER A 13 -33.92 -47.54 10.62
CA SER A 13 -33.23 -46.57 9.79
C SER A 13 -32.41 -45.65 10.68
N LEU A 14 -31.09 -45.80 10.70
CA LEU A 14 -30.14 -44.86 11.30
C LEU A 14 -30.08 -43.60 10.40
N ALA A 15 -30.85 -42.56 10.79
CA ALA A 15 -30.71 -41.22 10.22
C ALA A 15 -29.37 -40.60 10.72
N VAL A 16 -28.34 -40.66 9.88
CA VAL A 16 -27.09 -39.89 10.11
C VAL A 16 -27.43 -38.40 9.90
N PRO A 17 -27.29 -37.53 10.90
CA PRO A 17 -27.46 -36.11 10.67
C PRO A 17 -26.37 -35.66 9.71
N LEU A 18 -26.73 -35.25 8.49
CA LEU A 18 -25.89 -34.44 7.62
C LEU A 18 -25.65 -33.10 8.35
N ALA A 19 -24.48 -32.97 8.98
CA ALA A 19 -24.00 -31.71 9.45
C ALA A 19 -23.88 -30.79 8.21
N HIS A 20 -24.86 -29.91 8.03
CA HIS A 20 -24.71 -28.82 7.09
C HIS A 20 -23.55 -27.98 7.63
N ALA A 21 -22.38 -28.08 6.99
CA ALA A 21 -21.32 -27.11 7.17
C ALA A 21 -21.93 -25.76 6.75
N GLN A 22 -22.32 -24.95 7.73
CA GLN A 22 -22.69 -23.56 7.48
C GLN A 22 -21.48 -22.93 6.86
N SER A 23 -21.54 -22.60 5.56
CA SER A 23 -20.52 -21.78 4.92
C SER A 23 -20.36 -20.50 5.75
N GLU A 24 -19.16 -20.22 6.23
CA GLU A 24 -18.92 -18.96 6.94
C GLU A 24 -19.45 -17.80 6.07
N PRO A 25 -20.06 -16.76 6.69
CA PRO A 25 -20.58 -15.64 5.92
C PRO A 25 -19.44 -15.01 5.10
N ALA A 26 -19.74 -14.59 3.87
CA ALA A 26 -18.78 -13.90 3.03
C ALA A 26 -18.23 -12.65 3.72
N VAL A 27 -17.01 -12.25 3.36
CA VAL A 27 -16.40 -10.98 3.80
C VAL A 27 -16.43 -10.01 2.62
N THR A 28 -17.03 -8.85 2.82
CA THR A 28 -17.10 -7.78 1.82
C THR A 28 -15.92 -6.83 2.00
N VAL A 29 -15.12 -6.67 0.96
CA VAL A 29 -13.90 -5.85 0.98
C VAL A 29 -14.06 -4.66 0.03
N TYR A 30 -13.97 -3.45 0.57
CA TYR A 30 -13.82 -2.22 -0.20
C TYR A 30 -12.34 -1.89 -0.33
N SER A 31 -11.85 -1.77 -1.56
CA SER A 31 -10.41 -1.64 -1.81
C SER A 31 -10.07 -0.54 -2.82
N SER A 32 -9.03 0.23 -2.54
CA SER A 32 -8.42 1.13 -3.52
C SER A 32 -7.25 0.48 -4.29
N ARG A 33 -7.02 -0.81 -4.10
CA ARG A 33 -6.02 -1.56 -4.87
C ARG A 33 -6.59 -2.00 -6.21
N ILE A 34 -5.71 -2.10 -7.20
CA ILE A 34 -6.05 -2.69 -8.51
C ILE A 34 -6.44 -4.15 -8.28
N GLU A 35 -7.61 -4.55 -8.79
CA GLU A 35 -8.18 -5.88 -8.59
C GLU A 35 -7.20 -7.00 -8.97
N GLN A 36 -6.53 -6.87 -10.10
CA GLN A 36 -5.58 -7.87 -10.62
C GLN A 36 -4.41 -8.15 -9.65
N LEU A 37 -4.11 -7.23 -8.73
CA LEU A 37 -3.03 -7.39 -7.75
C LEU A 37 -3.49 -8.02 -6.44
N ILE A 38 -4.75 -7.85 -6.07
CA ILE A 38 -5.26 -8.33 -4.78
C ILE A 38 -6.12 -9.60 -4.91
N LYS A 39 -6.81 -9.76 -6.04
CA LYS A 39 -7.68 -10.91 -6.29
C LYS A 39 -6.99 -12.27 -6.13
N PRO A 40 -5.76 -12.51 -6.62
CA PRO A 40 -5.09 -13.80 -6.42
C PRO A 40 -4.91 -14.18 -4.94
N LEU A 41 -4.70 -13.19 -4.04
CA LEU A 41 -4.63 -13.44 -2.60
C LEU A 41 -6.00 -13.83 -2.03
N PHE A 42 -7.05 -13.16 -2.46
CA PHE A 42 -8.41 -13.48 -2.03
C PHE A 42 -8.88 -14.83 -2.53
N ASP A 43 -8.54 -15.20 -3.77
CA ASP A 43 -8.83 -16.53 -4.32
C ASP A 43 -8.11 -17.62 -3.49
N ARG A 44 -6.86 -17.38 -3.10
CA ARG A 44 -6.10 -18.27 -2.22
C ARG A 44 -6.72 -18.36 -0.83
N TYR A 45 -7.06 -17.21 -0.20
CA TYR A 45 -7.76 -17.20 1.09
C TYR A 45 -9.05 -18.02 1.04
N THR A 46 -9.84 -17.83 -0.01
CA THR A 46 -11.08 -18.60 -0.22
C THR A 46 -10.82 -20.10 -0.38
N ALA A 47 -9.77 -20.46 -1.12
CA ALA A 47 -9.40 -21.89 -1.30
C ALA A 47 -8.96 -22.55 0.02
N GLU A 48 -8.25 -21.82 0.88
CA GLU A 48 -7.73 -22.33 2.15
C GLU A 48 -8.80 -22.36 3.26
N THR A 49 -9.71 -21.39 3.27
CA THR A 49 -10.66 -21.22 4.40
C THR A 49 -12.11 -21.54 4.06
N GLY A 50 -12.47 -21.62 2.79
CA GLY A 50 -13.84 -21.73 2.34
C GLY A 50 -14.63 -20.40 2.40
N VAL A 51 -14.05 -19.31 2.96
CA VAL A 51 -14.70 -18.01 3.11
C VAL A 51 -14.65 -17.25 1.79
N ARG A 52 -15.80 -16.86 1.26
CA ARG A 52 -15.89 -16.08 0.01
C ARG A 52 -15.59 -14.62 0.27
N ILE A 53 -14.81 -13.99 -0.62
CA ILE A 53 -14.56 -12.55 -0.62
C ILE A 53 -15.40 -11.87 -1.68
N GLN A 54 -16.17 -10.86 -1.27
CA GLN A 54 -16.89 -9.96 -2.16
C GLN A 54 -16.06 -8.67 -2.28
N LEU A 55 -15.43 -8.49 -3.44
CA LEU A 55 -14.53 -7.36 -3.66
C LEU A 55 -15.23 -6.25 -4.45
N LEU A 56 -15.13 -5.01 -3.94
CA LEU A 56 -15.46 -3.79 -4.67
C LEU A 56 -14.23 -2.91 -4.71
N THR A 57 -13.83 -2.48 -5.90
CA THR A 57 -12.67 -1.61 -6.09
C THR A 57 -13.07 -0.24 -6.63
N ASP A 58 -12.41 0.81 -6.13
CA ASP A 58 -12.52 2.17 -6.64
C ASP A 58 -11.21 2.93 -6.42
N ARG A 59 -11.07 4.14 -6.97
CA ARG A 59 -9.83 4.91 -6.93
C ARG A 59 -9.62 5.60 -5.58
N GLY A 60 -8.40 5.54 -5.05
CA GLY A 60 -7.88 6.35 -3.95
C GLY A 60 -8.88 6.59 -2.82
N GLY A 61 -9.19 7.85 -2.54
CA GLY A 61 -10.15 8.23 -1.50
C GLY A 61 -11.62 7.94 -1.82
N ALA A 62 -11.99 7.72 -3.09
CA ALA A 62 -13.40 7.53 -3.49
C ALA A 62 -14.05 6.33 -2.79
N ILE A 63 -13.29 5.26 -2.53
CA ILE A 63 -13.80 4.09 -1.79
C ILE A 63 -14.15 4.43 -0.33
N ALA A 64 -13.37 5.30 0.31
CA ALA A 64 -13.66 5.77 1.68
C ALA A 64 -14.84 6.74 1.70
N GLU A 65 -14.97 7.61 0.68
CA GLU A 65 -16.14 8.49 0.54
C GLU A 65 -17.42 7.67 0.35
N ARG A 66 -17.36 6.62 -0.46
CA ARG A 66 -18.48 5.71 -0.64
C ARG A 66 -18.87 5.04 0.68
N LEU A 67 -17.88 4.50 1.41
CA LEU A 67 -18.12 3.89 2.73
C LEU A 67 -18.79 4.88 3.70
N ALA A 68 -18.32 6.14 3.70
CA ALA A 68 -18.92 7.19 4.54
C ALA A 68 -20.35 7.53 4.12
N ALA A 69 -20.63 7.63 2.82
CA ALA A 69 -21.96 7.94 2.31
C ALA A 69 -22.98 6.82 2.57
N GLU A 70 -22.55 5.57 2.56
CA GLU A 70 -23.39 4.41 2.85
C GLU A 70 -23.69 4.26 4.36
N GLY A 71 -22.79 4.75 5.24
CA GLY A 71 -22.96 4.74 6.69
C GLY A 71 -23.29 3.34 7.26
N GLU A 72 -24.29 3.25 8.11
CA GLU A 72 -24.77 1.98 8.70
C GLU A 72 -25.31 0.97 7.67
N GLY A 73 -25.71 1.44 6.50
CA GLY A 73 -26.18 0.62 5.39
C GLY A 73 -25.05 -0.04 4.58
N SER A 74 -23.80 0.33 4.81
CA SER A 74 -22.67 -0.23 4.06
C SER A 74 -22.57 -1.74 4.24
N PRO A 75 -22.38 -2.50 3.15
CA PRO A 75 -22.07 -3.93 3.22
C PRO A 75 -20.60 -4.22 3.51
N ALA A 76 -19.73 -3.21 3.54
CA ALA A 76 -18.29 -3.38 3.66
C ALA A 76 -17.90 -3.85 5.08
N ASP A 77 -17.15 -4.95 5.15
CA ASP A 77 -16.56 -5.46 6.38
C ASP A 77 -15.10 -4.98 6.56
N VAL A 78 -14.38 -4.83 5.45
CA VAL A 78 -12.98 -4.40 5.44
C VAL A 78 -12.81 -3.22 4.47
N LEU A 79 -12.06 -2.20 4.89
CA LEU A 79 -11.51 -1.17 4.03
C LEU A 79 -10.01 -1.43 3.81
N LEU A 80 -9.59 -1.57 2.56
CA LEU A 80 -8.18 -1.66 2.15
C LEU A 80 -7.79 -0.43 1.35
N THR A 81 -6.74 0.27 1.75
CA THR A 81 -6.24 1.43 1.02
C THR A 81 -4.77 1.31 0.65
N VAL A 82 -4.34 2.10 -0.34
CA VAL A 82 -2.97 2.11 -0.86
C VAL A 82 -2.10 3.24 -0.32
N ASP A 83 -2.56 3.94 0.70
CA ASP A 83 -1.88 5.11 1.27
C ASP A 83 -2.23 5.25 2.75
N MET A 84 -1.21 5.48 3.59
CA MET A 84 -1.39 5.60 5.04
C MET A 84 -2.22 6.83 5.43
N GLY A 85 -2.19 7.91 4.65
CA GLY A 85 -3.02 9.07 4.91
C GLY A 85 -4.51 8.79 4.70
N ASN A 86 -4.85 7.90 3.76
CA ASN A 86 -6.23 7.44 3.59
C ASN A 86 -6.69 6.58 4.77
N LEU A 87 -5.81 5.75 5.34
CA LEU A 87 -6.12 4.97 6.55
C LEU A 87 -6.34 5.87 7.75
N TRP A 88 -5.43 6.83 7.94
CA TRP A 88 -5.57 7.85 8.98
C TRP A 88 -6.89 8.63 8.83
N ASN A 89 -7.19 9.14 7.63
CA ASN A 89 -8.42 9.87 7.36
C ASN A 89 -9.68 9.03 7.64
N ALA A 90 -9.65 7.75 7.27
CA ALA A 90 -10.76 6.84 7.57
C ALA A 90 -10.95 6.66 9.09
N THR A 91 -9.87 6.61 9.86
CA THR A 91 -9.91 6.53 11.33
C THR A 91 -10.48 7.80 11.94
N GLU A 92 -9.99 8.99 11.55
CA GLU A 92 -10.47 10.29 12.05
C GLU A 92 -11.97 10.51 11.78
N ARG A 93 -12.47 9.93 10.70
CA ARG A 93 -13.90 10.00 10.32
C ARG A 93 -14.75 8.91 10.96
N GLY A 94 -14.18 8.07 11.82
CA GLY A 94 -14.89 6.99 12.50
C GLY A 94 -15.36 5.86 11.55
N LEU A 95 -14.72 5.70 10.38
CA LEU A 95 -15.08 4.68 9.41
C LEU A 95 -14.51 3.30 9.75
N LEU A 96 -13.49 3.25 10.60
CA LEU A 96 -12.83 2.03 11.07
C LEU A 96 -13.10 1.83 12.56
N ARG A 97 -13.39 0.60 12.93
CA ARG A 97 -13.55 0.22 14.34
C ARG A 97 -12.24 -0.25 14.93
N ARG A 98 -12.03 0.01 16.20
CA ARG A 98 -10.96 -0.60 16.97
C ARG A 98 -11.17 -2.10 17.07
N ILE A 99 -10.13 -2.89 16.81
CA ILE A 99 -10.06 -4.31 17.12
C ILE A 99 -8.78 -4.62 17.91
N GLU A 100 -8.77 -5.74 18.60
CA GLU A 100 -7.59 -6.27 19.29
C GLU A 100 -7.22 -7.60 18.63
N SER A 101 -5.99 -7.71 18.17
CA SER A 101 -5.48 -8.93 17.52
C SER A 101 -4.01 -9.14 17.83
N PRO A 102 -3.67 -10.04 18.75
CA PRO A 102 -2.29 -10.42 19.01
C PRO A 102 -1.55 -10.92 17.76
N ALA A 103 -2.26 -11.56 16.82
CA ALA A 103 -1.69 -12.04 15.57
C ALA A 103 -1.27 -10.87 14.66
N LEU A 104 -2.13 -9.88 14.46
CA LEU A 104 -1.79 -8.66 13.72
C LEU A 104 -0.64 -7.91 14.38
N ASP A 105 -0.66 -7.82 15.70
CA ASP A 105 0.37 -7.12 16.47
C ASP A 105 1.74 -7.81 16.41
N ALA A 106 1.77 -9.12 16.30
CA ALA A 106 3.00 -9.88 16.11
C ALA A 106 3.53 -9.80 14.67
N ASN A 107 2.62 -9.75 13.68
CA ASN A 107 2.97 -9.76 12.26
C ASN A 107 3.35 -8.37 11.73
N VAL A 108 2.89 -7.28 12.37
CA VAL A 108 3.07 -5.92 11.87
C VAL A 108 3.73 -5.04 12.94
N ALA A 109 4.93 -4.54 12.62
CA ALA A 109 5.66 -3.69 13.56
C ALA A 109 4.87 -2.45 13.97
N PRO A 110 5.07 -1.90 15.18
CA PRO A 110 4.35 -0.73 15.68
C PRO A 110 4.40 0.50 14.75
N SER A 111 5.50 0.69 14.03
CA SER A 111 5.67 1.78 13.05
C SER A 111 4.77 1.64 11.81
N PHE A 112 4.17 0.46 11.58
CA PHE A 112 3.36 0.15 10.41
C PHE A 112 1.90 -0.11 10.74
N ARG A 113 1.43 0.28 11.92
CA ARG A 113 0.04 0.12 12.36
C ARG A 113 -0.45 1.34 13.15
N ASP A 114 -1.76 1.46 13.25
CA ASP A 114 -2.38 2.46 14.09
C ASP A 114 -2.19 2.12 15.58
N PRO A 115 -1.65 3.02 16.41
CA PRO A 115 -1.56 2.80 17.85
C PRO A 115 -2.92 2.57 18.53
N GLY A 116 -4.01 3.12 17.95
CA GLY A 116 -5.37 2.95 18.41
C GLY A 116 -6.02 1.62 18.02
N GLY A 117 -5.38 0.82 17.16
CA GLY A 117 -5.90 -0.49 16.76
C GLY A 117 -7.02 -0.42 15.71
N HIS A 118 -7.03 0.58 14.84
CA HIS A 118 -8.04 0.71 13.80
C HIS A 118 -7.60 0.14 12.46
N TRP A 119 -6.27 0.09 12.17
CA TRP A 119 -5.74 -0.46 10.92
C TRP A 119 -4.31 -0.99 11.09
N TRP A 120 -3.93 -1.87 10.18
CA TRP A 120 -2.57 -2.45 10.05
C TRP A 120 -2.08 -2.32 8.62
N GLY A 121 -0.78 -2.05 8.48
CA GLY A 121 -0.09 -2.14 7.20
C GLY A 121 -0.06 -3.57 6.68
N LEU A 122 -0.17 -3.72 5.37
CA LEU A 122 -0.11 -5.02 4.69
C LEU A 122 1.01 -5.08 3.64
N SER A 123 1.57 -3.93 3.27
CA SER A 123 2.81 -3.84 2.49
C SER A 123 3.42 -2.45 2.63
N ARG A 124 4.74 -2.37 2.46
CA ARG A 124 5.49 -1.11 2.42
C ARG A 124 5.78 -0.72 0.98
N ARG A 125 5.87 0.57 0.75
CA ARG A 125 6.20 1.17 -0.53
C ARG A 125 7.16 2.31 -0.28
N GLU A 126 8.36 2.12 -0.70
CA GLU A 126 9.40 3.13 -0.65
C GLU A 126 9.26 4.04 -1.88
N ARG A 127 9.35 5.34 -1.67
CA ARG A 127 9.40 6.34 -2.73
C ARG A 127 10.73 7.05 -2.64
N THR A 128 11.57 6.91 -3.67
CA THR A 128 12.93 7.42 -3.61
C THR A 128 13.41 7.95 -4.96
N ILE A 129 14.69 8.32 -5.04
CA ILE A 129 15.30 8.89 -6.23
C ILE A 129 15.73 7.78 -7.19
N PHE A 130 15.46 7.98 -8.47
CA PHE A 130 15.98 7.17 -9.59
C PHE A 130 16.76 8.06 -10.55
N PHE A 131 17.82 7.53 -11.17
CA PHE A 131 18.71 8.32 -12.01
C PHE A 131 19.32 7.49 -13.15
N ASP A 132 19.78 8.19 -14.20
CA ASP A 132 20.55 7.64 -15.30
C ASP A 132 22.03 7.53 -14.89
N PRO A 133 22.58 6.31 -14.70
CA PRO A 133 23.96 6.11 -14.23
C PRO A 133 25.02 6.56 -15.25
N ALA A 134 24.65 6.73 -16.53
CA ALA A 134 25.56 7.26 -17.55
C ALA A 134 25.78 8.77 -17.41
N LYS A 135 24.83 9.50 -16.79
CA LYS A 135 24.84 10.97 -16.66
C LYS A 135 25.11 11.44 -15.24
N ILE A 136 24.65 10.70 -14.24
CA ILE A 136 24.71 11.09 -12.82
C ILE A 136 25.45 10.02 -12.02
N LYS A 137 26.38 10.46 -11.18
CA LYS A 137 27.05 9.61 -10.21
C LYS A 137 26.32 9.67 -8.85
N PRO A 138 26.24 8.58 -8.07
CA PRO A 138 25.59 8.57 -6.76
C PRO A 138 26.05 9.69 -5.82
N ALA A 139 27.34 10.07 -5.86
CA ALA A 139 27.89 11.15 -5.02
C ALA A 139 27.33 12.55 -5.35
N GLN A 140 26.58 12.72 -6.43
CA GLN A 140 25.90 13.97 -6.78
C GLN A 140 24.47 14.03 -6.21
N LEU A 141 23.97 12.93 -5.65
CA LEU A 141 22.62 12.82 -5.08
C LEU A 141 22.70 12.84 -3.55
N SER A 142 21.68 13.35 -2.91
CA SER A 142 21.56 13.40 -1.43
C SER A 142 20.11 13.28 -0.97
N THR A 143 19.35 14.33 -1.02
CA THR A 143 18.00 14.42 -0.43
C THR A 143 16.94 14.75 -1.47
N TYR A 144 15.67 14.61 -1.12
CA TYR A 144 14.57 15.13 -1.95
C TYR A 144 14.65 16.64 -2.09
N GLU A 145 15.06 17.31 -1.01
CA GLU A 145 15.22 18.77 -0.92
C GLU A 145 16.28 19.29 -1.90
N ASP A 146 17.36 18.54 -2.05
CA ASP A 146 18.47 18.85 -2.96
C ASP A 146 18.04 18.91 -4.44
N LEU A 147 17.01 18.17 -4.83
CA LEU A 147 16.47 18.21 -6.19
C LEU A 147 15.80 19.55 -6.55
N ALA A 148 15.66 20.47 -5.58
CA ALA A 148 15.25 21.84 -5.81
C ALA A 148 16.40 22.77 -6.25
N ASP A 149 17.66 22.33 -6.12
CA ASP A 149 18.82 23.12 -6.54
C ASP A 149 18.79 23.37 -8.06
N PRO A 150 19.08 24.60 -8.54
CA PRO A 150 19.10 24.94 -9.96
C PRO A 150 20.04 24.08 -10.85
N ARG A 151 21.01 23.37 -10.27
CA ARG A 151 21.85 22.42 -11.02
C ARG A 151 21.07 21.29 -11.69
N TRP A 152 19.85 21.03 -11.19
CA TRP A 152 18.92 20.03 -11.73
C TRP A 152 17.99 20.58 -12.81
N LYS A 153 18.12 21.85 -13.19
CA LYS A 153 17.25 22.48 -14.19
C LYS A 153 17.25 21.71 -15.51
N GLY A 154 16.05 21.35 -15.97
CA GLY A 154 15.86 20.56 -17.20
C GLY A 154 16.30 19.09 -17.10
N LYS A 155 16.47 18.56 -15.87
CA LYS A 155 16.91 17.18 -15.64
C LYS A 155 15.94 16.32 -14.85
N LEU A 156 14.99 16.94 -14.13
CA LEU A 156 14.09 16.28 -13.18
C LEU A 156 12.81 15.80 -13.87
N CYS A 157 12.44 14.56 -13.63
CA CYS A 157 11.14 14.00 -13.98
C CYS A 157 10.31 13.69 -12.73
N LEU A 158 9.08 14.14 -12.73
CA LEU A 158 8.16 13.93 -11.60
C LEU A 158 6.81 13.38 -12.05
N ARG A 159 6.14 12.70 -11.12
CA ARG A 159 4.75 12.28 -11.28
C ARG A 159 3.81 13.42 -10.89
N THR A 160 2.63 13.50 -11.50
CA THR A 160 1.61 14.52 -11.20
C THR A 160 1.33 14.70 -9.70
N GLY A 161 1.18 15.93 -9.26
CA GLY A 161 0.79 16.31 -7.89
C GLY A 161 -0.61 15.85 -7.47
N LYS A 162 -1.46 15.45 -8.44
CA LYS A 162 -2.79 14.89 -8.17
C LYS A 162 -2.76 13.47 -7.62
N GLN A 163 -1.59 12.84 -7.59
CA GLN A 163 -1.44 11.49 -7.06
C GLN A 163 -1.12 11.49 -5.58
N THR A 164 -1.80 10.61 -4.85
CA THR A 164 -1.67 10.46 -3.39
C THR A 164 -0.21 10.24 -2.95
N TYR A 165 0.60 9.54 -3.77
CA TYR A 165 2.01 9.27 -3.44
C TYR A 165 2.89 10.53 -3.48
N THR A 166 2.60 11.47 -4.39
CA THR A 166 3.25 12.79 -4.42
C THR A 166 2.77 13.63 -3.23
N GLN A 167 1.47 13.59 -2.94
CA GLN A 167 0.87 14.30 -1.81
C GLN A 167 1.44 13.83 -0.47
N SER A 168 1.58 12.52 -0.26
CA SER A 168 2.20 11.96 0.94
C SER A 168 3.67 12.35 1.11
N LEU A 169 4.45 12.38 0.03
CA LEU A 169 5.84 12.84 0.08
C LEU A 169 5.91 14.33 0.47
N VAL A 170 5.08 15.17 -0.13
CA VAL A 170 5.02 16.60 0.21
C VAL A 170 4.49 16.83 1.63
N ALA A 171 3.53 16.01 2.09
CA ALA A 171 3.07 16.04 3.48
C ALA A 171 4.20 15.69 4.46
N MET A 172 5.05 14.70 4.14
CA MET A 172 6.27 14.41 4.92
C MET A 172 7.20 15.63 5.01
N LEU A 173 7.43 16.33 3.89
CA LEU A 173 8.26 17.54 3.87
C LEU A 173 7.62 18.68 4.70
N LEU A 174 6.28 18.81 4.67
CA LEU A 174 5.56 19.77 5.50
C LEU A 174 5.73 19.52 7.00
N VAL A 175 5.72 18.26 7.42
CA VAL A 175 5.98 17.89 8.82
C VAL A 175 7.42 18.24 9.20
N LYS A 176 8.36 17.92 8.31
CA LYS A 176 9.80 18.07 8.56
C LYS A 176 10.25 19.54 8.55
N HIS A 177 9.75 20.35 7.62
CA HIS A 177 10.30 21.69 7.33
C HIS A 177 9.31 22.84 7.56
N GLY A 178 8.03 22.53 7.74
CA GLY A 178 6.97 23.52 7.71
C GLY A 178 6.65 24.03 6.29
N GLU A 179 5.60 24.84 6.18
CA GLU A 179 5.04 25.24 4.88
C GLU A 179 5.97 26.12 4.04
N PRO A 180 6.62 27.19 4.57
CA PRO A 180 7.43 28.08 3.72
C PRO A 180 8.60 27.36 3.05
N LYS A 181 9.31 26.50 3.79
CA LYS A 181 10.46 25.77 3.24
C LYS A 181 10.03 24.67 2.28
N THR A 182 8.93 23.99 2.58
CA THR A 182 8.38 22.98 1.65
C THR A 182 7.91 23.61 0.35
N GLU A 183 7.31 24.78 0.40
CA GLU A 183 6.91 25.53 -0.81
C GLU A 183 8.12 25.90 -1.67
N GLU A 184 9.20 26.40 -1.06
CA GLU A 184 10.48 26.66 -1.75
C GLU A 184 11.01 25.41 -2.46
N ILE A 185 11.05 24.27 -1.75
CA ILE A 185 11.50 22.98 -2.30
C ILE A 185 10.65 22.57 -3.50
N VAL A 186 9.33 22.56 -3.35
CA VAL A 186 8.41 22.11 -4.40
C VAL A 186 8.42 23.03 -5.60
N ARG A 187 8.58 24.36 -5.42
CA ARG A 187 8.81 25.33 -6.52
C ARG A 187 10.09 25.00 -7.27
N GLY A 188 11.19 24.75 -6.56
CA GLY A 188 12.46 24.36 -7.18
C GLY A 188 12.32 23.06 -7.98
N TRP A 189 11.56 22.07 -7.51
CA TRP A 189 11.26 20.87 -8.30
C TRP A 189 10.52 21.19 -9.60
N VAL A 190 9.50 22.07 -9.55
CA VAL A 190 8.74 22.48 -10.73
C VAL A 190 9.63 23.24 -11.72
N ASP A 191 10.49 24.13 -11.23
CA ASP A 191 11.43 24.90 -12.06
C ASP A 191 12.52 24.03 -12.73
N ASN A 192 12.80 22.85 -12.14
CA ASN A 192 13.81 21.91 -12.60
C ASN A 192 13.26 20.81 -13.54
N LEU A 193 11.96 20.79 -13.81
CA LEU A 193 11.35 19.80 -14.68
C LEU A 193 11.98 19.79 -16.08
N ALA A 194 12.30 18.59 -16.56
CA ALA A 194 12.77 18.35 -17.93
C ALA A 194 11.60 18.20 -18.91
N THR A 195 10.45 17.75 -18.43
CA THR A 195 9.24 17.45 -19.22
C THR A 195 8.00 17.84 -18.43
N ASP A 196 6.82 17.75 -19.03
CA ASP A 196 5.58 17.71 -18.30
C ASP A 196 5.57 16.54 -17.31
N VAL A 197 4.78 16.65 -16.24
CA VAL A 197 4.66 15.61 -15.21
C VAL A 197 4.00 14.33 -15.76
N PHE A 198 4.41 13.18 -15.25
CA PHE A 198 3.91 11.88 -15.68
C PHE A 198 2.66 11.47 -14.89
N THR A 199 1.76 10.74 -15.54
CA THR A 199 0.56 10.18 -14.89
C THR A 199 0.86 8.95 -14.03
N ASN A 200 2.00 8.27 -14.26
CA ASN A 200 2.44 7.11 -13.49
C ASN A 200 3.97 6.98 -13.46
N ASP A 201 4.48 6.31 -12.43
CA ASP A 201 5.92 6.16 -12.21
C ASP A 201 6.60 5.23 -13.24
N ALA A 202 5.86 4.29 -13.85
CA ALA A 202 6.45 3.44 -14.89
C ALA A 202 6.82 4.24 -16.15
N SER A 203 5.99 5.21 -16.55
CA SER A 203 6.30 6.12 -17.65
C SER A 203 7.47 7.05 -17.32
N LEU A 204 7.52 7.55 -16.07
CA LEU A 204 8.65 8.34 -15.57
C LEU A 204 9.97 7.56 -15.65
N LEU A 205 10.01 6.32 -15.15
CA LEU A 205 11.21 5.48 -15.17
C LEU A 205 11.65 5.14 -16.59
N ARG A 206 10.70 4.91 -17.53
CA ARG A 206 11.02 4.75 -18.95
C ARG A 206 11.55 6.02 -19.57
N ALA A 207 11.10 7.19 -19.15
CA ALA A 207 11.62 8.49 -19.61
C ALA A 207 13.08 8.68 -19.19
N ILE A 208 13.45 8.30 -17.96
CA ILE A 208 14.85 8.27 -17.52
C ILE A 208 15.65 7.30 -18.42
N ALA A 209 15.16 6.05 -18.60
CA ALA A 209 15.83 5.05 -19.44
C ALA A 209 16.00 5.48 -20.90
N ALA A 210 15.14 6.36 -21.40
CA ALA A 210 15.17 6.94 -22.74
C ALA A 210 15.97 8.26 -22.82
N GLY A 211 16.53 8.74 -21.70
CA GLY A 211 17.32 9.97 -21.63
C GLY A 211 16.52 11.27 -21.75
N GLN A 212 15.19 11.24 -21.57
CA GLN A 212 14.33 12.43 -21.57
C GLN A 212 14.53 13.27 -20.30
N CYS A 213 14.93 12.66 -19.21
CA CYS A 213 15.40 13.29 -17.99
C CYS A 213 16.56 12.47 -17.39
N GLU A 214 17.24 13.03 -16.41
CA GLU A 214 18.41 12.41 -15.81
C GLU A 214 18.11 11.83 -14.42
N VAL A 215 17.12 12.41 -13.72
CA VAL A 215 16.76 12.05 -12.34
C VAL A 215 15.24 12.16 -12.16
N GLY A 216 14.69 11.42 -11.22
CA GLY A 216 13.26 11.50 -10.88
C GLY A 216 12.93 10.84 -9.55
N ILE A 217 11.71 11.04 -9.06
CA ILE A 217 11.20 10.44 -7.83
C ILE A 217 10.07 9.46 -8.17
N ALA A 218 10.24 8.19 -7.79
CA ALA A 218 9.26 7.14 -8.08
C ALA A 218 9.13 6.14 -6.92
N ASN A 219 8.05 5.38 -6.90
CA ASN A 219 7.93 4.24 -6.01
C ASN A 219 8.73 3.04 -6.52
N THR A 220 9.43 2.36 -5.63
CA THR A 220 10.34 1.24 -5.93
C THR A 220 9.67 0.08 -6.66
N TYR A 221 8.45 -0.27 -6.30
CA TYR A 221 7.75 -1.40 -6.91
C TYR A 221 7.45 -1.22 -8.42
N TYR A 222 7.37 0.02 -8.93
CA TYR A 222 7.27 0.25 -10.38
C TYR A 222 8.57 -0.13 -11.09
N TYR A 223 9.70 0.18 -10.46
CA TYR A 223 11.00 -0.24 -10.97
C TYR A 223 11.12 -1.76 -10.98
N GLY A 224 10.74 -2.45 -9.90
CA GLY A 224 10.70 -3.90 -9.83
C GLY A 224 9.91 -4.54 -10.96
N ARG A 225 8.71 -4.01 -11.22
CA ARG A 225 7.86 -4.47 -12.33
C ARG A 225 8.45 -4.21 -13.71
N LEU A 226 9.23 -3.15 -13.86
CA LEU A 226 9.90 -2.87 -15.14
C LEU A 226 11.07 -3.82 -15.33
N VAL A 227 11.94 -3.97 -14.33
CA VAL A 227 13.11 -4.86 -14.38
C VAL A 227 12.69 -6.32 -14.59
N SER A 228 11.60 -6.78 -13.95
CA SER A 228 11.09 -8.15 -14.13
C SER A 228 10.62 -8.46 -15.56
N ARG A 229 10.30 -7.44 -16.35
CA ARG A 229 9.84 -7.57 -17.74
C ARG A 229 10.92 -7.23 -18.78
N ASP A 230 11.84 -6.40 -18.41
CA ASP A 230 12.95 -5.92 -19.25
C ASP A 230 14.17 -5.67 -18.36
N GLU A 231 15.06 -6.67 -18.30
CA GLU A 231 16.29 -6.57 -17.51
C GLU A 231 17.20 -5.43 -17.94
N GLY A 232 17.15 -5.00 -19.20
CA GLY A 232 17.95 -3.87 -19.71
C GLY A 232 17.65 -2.53 -19.03
N ILE A 233 16.54 -2.42 -18.32
CA ILE A 233 16.18 -1.23 -17.51
C ILE A 233 17.21 -1.03 -16.39
N LYS A 234 17.73 -2.08 -15.76
CA LYS A 234 18.70 -2.00 -14.66
C LYS A 234 20.03 -1.35 -15.05
N ASP A 235 20.37 -1.38 -16.33
CA ASP A 235 21.59 -0.76 -16.84
C ASP A 235 21.42 0.74 -17.14
N LYS A 236 20.17 1.20 -17.27
CA LYS A 236 19.79 2.56 -17.66
C LYS A 236 19.18 3.38 -16.53
N VAL A 237 18.68 2.74 -15.49
CA VAL A 237 18.03 3.39 -14.35
C VAL A 237 18.52 2.75 -13.07
N HIS A 238 19.13 3.53 -12.21
CA HIS A 238 19.55 3.12 -10.89
C HIS A 238 18.71 3.78 -9.80
N LEU A 239 18.65 3.13 -8.65
CA LEU A 239 17.98 3.63 -7.45
C LEU A 239 19.02 4.29 -6.53
N PHE A 240 18.61 5.38 -5.88
CA PHE A 240 19.35 6.04 -4.81
C PHE A 240 18.42 6.29 -3.62
N TRP A 241 18.79 5.81 -2.45
CA TRP A 241 18.03 6.08 -1.23
C TRP A 241 18.24 7.51 -0.76
N ALA A 242 17.18 8.31 -0.86
CA ALA A 242 17.22 9.71 -0.44
C ALA A 242 17.29 9.88 1.07
N ASN A 243 17.87 10.99 1.53
CA ASN A 243 17.85 11.42 2.94
C ASN A 243 18.50 10.41 3.91
N GLN A 244 19.67 9.85 3.54
CA GLN A 244 20.36 8.84 4.36
C GLN A 244 21.47 9.42 5.25
N GLY A 245 21.81 10.70 5.09
CA GLY A 245 22.78 11.39 5.95
C GLY A 245 22.26 11.62 7.35
N GLU A 246 23.17 11.88 8.29
CA GLU A 246 22.84 12.21 9.67
C GLU A 246 21.91 13.44 9.73
N GLY A 247 20.78 13.32 10.41
CA GLY A 247 19.77 14.39 10.52
C GLY A 247 18.90 14.62 9.30
N GLU A 248 19.10 13.90 8.19
CA GLU A 248 18.30 14.08 6.95
C GLU A 248 16.90 13.47 7.02
N GLY A 249 16.62 12.61 7.99
CA GLY A 249 15.27 12.13 8.33
C GLY A 249 14.76 10.93 7.54
N GLY A 250 15.61 10.27 6.75
CA GLY A 250 15.31 9.00 6.10
C GLY A 250 14.43 9.08 4.84
N ALA A 251 14.37 7.98 4.11
CA ALA A 251 13.58 7.85 2.90
C ALA A 251 12.08 7.73 3.20
N HIS A 252 11.25 8.30 2.34
CA HIS A 252 9.80 8.22 2.46
C HIS A 252 9.29 6.78 2.27
N VAL A 253 8.60 6.28 3.29
CA VAL A 253 7.90 4.98 3.26
C VAL A 253 6.42 5.22 3.41
N ASN A 254 5.64 4.63 2.53
CA ASN A 254 4.18 4.61 2.59
C ASN A 254 3.68 3.17 2.74
N LEU A 255 2.42 3.01 3.13
CA LEU A 255 1.81 1.72 3.40
C LEU A 255 0.58 1.48 2.52
N SER A 256 0.39 0.24 2.09
CA SER A 256 -0.95 -0.29 1.89
C SER A 256 -1.38 -0.96 3.18
N GLY A 257 -2.60 -0.78 3.57
CA GLY A 257 -3.10 -1.39 4.79
C GLY A 257 -4.62 -1.47 4.79
N GLY A 258 -5.16 -1.96 5.89
CA GLY A 258 -6.59 -2.07 6.04
C GLY A 258 -7.05 -2.17 7.49
N GLY A 259 -8.34 -1.97 7.67
CA GLY A 259 -9.03 -2.08 8.95
C GLY A 259 -10.45 -2.62 8.79
N VAL A 260 -11.01 -3.05 9.89
CA VAL A 260 -12.41 -3.48 9.96
C VAL A 260 -13.30 -2.25 10.00
N THR A 261 -14.34 -2.21 9.16
CA THR A 261 -15.24 -1.05 9.11
C THR A 261 -16.11 -0.96 10.36
N THR A 262 -16.53 0.25 10.73
CA THR A 262 -17.35 0.50 11.93
C THR A 262 -18.65 -0.30 11.91
N HIS A 263 -19.30 -0.40 10.75
CA HIS A 263 -20.59 -1.07 10.59
C HIS A 263 -20.48 -2.46 9.93
N ALA A 264 -19.29 -3.09 10.01
CA ALA A 264 -19.06 -4.43 9.48
C ALA A 264 -20.15 -5.43 9.91
N LYS A 265 -20.69 -6.18 8.97
CA LYS A 265 -21.71 -7.21 9.22
C LYS A 265 -21.06 -8.54 9.66
N ASN A 266 -19.80 -8.76 9.22
CA ASN A 266 -18.99 -9.91 9.62
C ASN A 266 -17.63 -9.46 10.19
N PRO A 267 -17.58 -8.76 11.36
CA PRO A 267 -16.32 -8.23 11.89
C PRO A 267 -15.31 -9.32 12.26
N ALA A 268 -15.77 -10.49 12.70
CA ALA A 268 -14.88 -11.61 13.01
C ALA A 268 -14.22 -12.19 11.75
N GLY A 269 -14.96 -12.35 10.67
CA GLY A 269 -14.42 -12.77 9.37
C GLY A 269 -13.48 -11.73 8.79
N ALA A 270 -13.80 -10.44 8.95
CA ALA A 270 -12.93 -9.32 8.54
C ALA A 270 -11.59 -9.33 9.29
N GLN A 271 -11.61 -9.52 10.60
CA GLN A 271 -10.39 -9.65 11.40
C GLN A 271 -9.54 -10.85 10.95
N LYS A 272 -10.14 -12.03 10.79
CA LYS A 272 -9.44 -13.24 10.29
C LYS A 272 -8.79 -13.00 8.91
N LEU A 273 -9.47 -12.28 8.01
CA LEU A 273 -8.90 -11.93 6.72
C LEU A 273 -7.66 -11.03 6.86
N LEU A 274 -7.71 -10.00 7.72
CA LEU A 274 -6.55 -9.13 7.97
C LEU A 274 -5.39 -9.90 8.61
N GLU A 275 -5.68 -10.78 9.58
CA GLU A 275 -4.70 -11.67 10.20
C GLU A 275 -4.01 -12.56 9.16
N TRP A 276 -4.79 -13.18 8.28
CA TRP A 276 -4.26 -14.00 7.20
C TRP A 276 -3.41 -13.17 6.21
N LEU A 277 -3.89 -11.99 5.78
CA LEU A 277 -3.14 -11.10 4.87
C LEU A 277 -1.80 -10.63 5.46
N SER A 278 -1.68 -10.55 6.79
CA SER A 278 -0.44 -10.20 7.49
C SER A 278 0.48 -11.39 7.78
N SER A 279 0.00 -12.63 7.60
CA SER A 279 0.79 -13.84 7.87
C SER A 279 2.02 -13.93 6.96
N ALA A 280 3.04 -14.64 7.40
CA ALA A 280 4.26 -14.82 6.61
C ALA A 280 3.97 -15.47 5.25
N GLU A 281 3.04 -16.41 5.21
CA GLU A 281 2.68 -17.14 3.99
C GLU A 281 1.96 -16.25 2.97
N ALA A 282 0.98 -15.45 3.41
CA ALA A 282 0.29 -14.51 2.53
C ALA A 282 1.22 -13.40 2.05
N GLN A 283 2.06 -12.88 2.94
CA GLN A 283 3.03 -11.82 2.64
C GLN A 283 4.09 -12.26 1.62
N ALA A 284 4.58 -13.49 1.69
CA ALA A 284 5.52 -14.03 0.70
C ALA A 284 4.91 -14.04 -0.71
N GLY A 285 3.66 -14.51 -0.86
CA GLY A 285 2.95 -14.49 -2.15
C GLY A 285 2.62 -13.07 -2.62
N TYR A 286 2.35 -12.16 -1.69
CA TYR A 286 2.02 -10.77 -1.99
C TYR A 286 3.22 -10.00 -2.57
N THR A 287 4.40 -10.11 -1.94
CA THR A 287 5.61 -9.39 -2.36
C THR A 287 6.12 -9.85 -3.71
N GLN A 288 6.10 -11.16 -3.99
CA GLN A 288 6.50 -11.73 -5.29
C GLN A 288 5.67 -11.21 -6.47
N GLY A 289 4.36 -11.00 -6.28
CA GLY A 289 3.48 -10.52 -7.35
C GLY A 289 3.47 -9.01 -7.52
N THR A 290 3.78 -8.25 -6.48
CA THR A 290 3.62 -6.79 -6.45
C THR A 290 4.92 -6.01 -6.46
N PHE A 291 6.04 -6.60 -6.05
CA PHE A 291 7.33 -5.95 -5.77
C PHE A 291 7.23 -4.87 -4.68
N GLU A 292 6.24 -4.97 -3.81
CA GLU A 292 6.15 -4.17 -2.59
C GLU A 292 6.88 -4.89 -1.45
N SER A 293 7.45 -4.15 -0.51
CA SER A 293 8.17 -4.75 0.61
C SER A 293 7.20 -5.31 1.65
N PRO A 294 7.50 -6.46 2.27
CA PRO A 294 6.64 -7.03 3.31
C PRO A 294 6.65 -6.16 4.56
N VAL A 295 5.55 -6.21 5.32
CA VAL A 295 5.46 -5.61 6.67
C VAL A 295 5.76 -6.64 7.75
N ASN A 296 5.59 -7.93 7.45
CA ASN A 296 5.87 -9.02 8.37
C ASN A 296 7.40 -9.26 8.43
N PRO A 297 8.03 -9.11 9.60
CA PRO A 297 9.49 -9.21 9.74
C PRO A 297 10.05 -10.61 9.47
N ALA A 298 9.20 -11.64 9.48
CA ALA A 298 9.61 -13.02 9.15
C ALA A 298 9.70 -13.29 7.65
N VAL A 299 9.33 -12.30 6.80
CA VAL A 299 9.27 -12.48 5.34
C VAL A 299 10.37 -11.65 4.68
N GLU A 300 11.18 -12.34 3.91
CA GLU A 300 12.20 -11.73 3.08
C GLU A 300 11.58 -11.06 1.85
N PRO A 301 12.03 -9.86 1.48
CA PRO A 301 11.63 -9.23 0.23
C PRO A 301 12.01 -10.06 -0.99
N ASP A 302 11.34 -9.81 -2.13
CA ASP A 302 11.71 -10.37 -3.43
C ASP A 302 13.19 -10.14 -3.77
N ALA A 303 13.80 -11.07 -4.51
CA ALA A 303 15.21 -11.00 -4.88
C ALA A 303 15.57 -9.70 -5.66
N ILE A 304 14.65 -9.21 -6.50
CA ILE A 304 14.81 -7.94 -7.21
C ILE A 304 14.89 -6.78 -6.23
N ILE A 305 14.03 -6.77 -5.18
CA ILE A 305 14.05 -5.74 -4.14
C ILE A 305 15.36 -5.81 -3.34
N LYS A 306 15.79 -7.00 -2.95
CA LYS A 306 17.06 -7.19 -2.22
C LYS A 306 18.27 -6.66 -3.01
N ALA A 307 18.26 -6.82 -4.33
CA ALA A 307 19.35 -6.38 -5.21
C ALA A 307 19.55 -4.84 -5.21
N TRP A 308 18.57 -4.05 -4.77
CA TRP A 308 18.69 -2.59 -4.67
C TRP A 308 19.33 -2.11 -3.37
N GLY A 309 19.59 -3.02 -2.42
CA GLY A 309 19.93 -2.69 -1.05
C GLY A 309 18.69 -2.31 -0.24
N ILE A 310 18.40 -3.09 0.79
CA ILE A 310 17.25 -2.87 1.69
C ILE A 310 17.69 -2.19 3.00
N ASP A 311 18.98 -1.98 3.17
CA ASP A 311 19.59 -1.35 4.35
C ASP A 311 19.54 0.17 4.16
N PHE A 312 18.36 0.75 4.29
CA PHE A 312 18.17 2.19 4.29
C PHE A 312 17.42 2.63 5.56
N THR A 313 17.64 3.87 5.96
CA THR A 313 16.92 4.50 7.07
C THR A 313 15.56 4.99 6.55
N PRO A 314 14.43 4.43 6.99
CA PRO A 314 13.11 4.97 6.67
C PRO A 314 12.85 6.25 7.46
N SER A 315 11.98 7.11 6.93
CA SER A 315 11.47 8.25 7.70
C SER A 315 10.76 7.77 8.96
N PRO A 316 11.04 8.37 10.13
CA PRO A 316 10.41 7.98 11.39
C PRO A 316 8.96 8.46 11.53
N LEU A 317 8.46 9.25 10.57
CA LEU A 317 7.11 9.82 10.63
C LEU A 317 6.04 8.74 10.41
N ASN A 318 5.03 8.78 11.25
CA ASN A 318 3.91 7.84 11.19
C ASN A 318 2.76 8.33 10.30
N ALA A 319 1.72 7.53 10.20
CA ALA A 319 0.54 7.84 9.38
C ALA A 319 -0.24 9.08 9.86
N ALA A 320 -0.27 9.33 11.18
CA ALA A 320 -0.95 10.50 11.72
C ALA A 320 -0.21 11.79 11.35
N ASP A 321 1.13 11.78 11.47
CA ASP A 321 1.95 12.93 11.09
C ASP A 321 1.75 13.32 9.63
N ILE A 322 1.80 12.34 8.74
CA ILE A 322 1.68 12.55 7.28
C ILE A 322 0.23 12.81 6.89
N GLY A 323 -0.72 12.02 7.40
CA GLY A 323 -2.14 12.11 7.07
C GLY A 323 -2.75 13.46 7.42
N ALA A 324 -2.43 13.99 8.61
CA ALA A 324 -2.90 15.30 9.04
C ALA A 324 -2.44 16.44 8.12
N ARG A 325 -1.30 16.29 7.43
CA ARG A 325 -0.74 17.32 6.52
C ARG A 325 -1.09 17.08 5.05
N GLN A 326 -1.75 15.99 4.68
CA GLN A 326 -2.13 15.74 3.28
C GLN A 326 -3.02 16.84 2.66
N PRO A 327 -4.05 17.38 3.34
CA PRO A 327 -4.83 18.51 2.80
C PRO A 327 -3.97 19.76 2.55
N ASP A 328 -2.98 20.02 3.40
CA ASP A 328 -2.04 21.14 3.23
C ASP A 328 -1.13 20.90 2.02
N ALA A 329 -0.65 19.66 1.85
CA ALA A 329 0.16 19.27 0.71
C ALA A 329 -0.58 19.46 -0.62
N ILE A 330 -1.86 19.10 -0.69
CA ILE A 330 -2.70 19.32 -1.87
C ILE A 330 -2.79 20.82 -2.20
N ARG A 331 -3.10 21.67 -1.19
CA ARG A 331 -3.19 23.12 -1.38
C ARG A 331 -1.86 23.75 -1.82
N LEU A 332 -0.75 23.27 -1.25
CA LEU A 332 0.58 23.72 -1.62
C LEU A 332 0.92 23.35 -3.06
N LEU A 333 0.68 22.09 -3.46
CA LEU A 333 0.91 21.61 -4.82
C LEU A 333 0.12 22.40 -5.87
N ASP A 334 -1.15 22.71 -5.59
CA ASP A 334 -1.99 23.54 -6.47
C ASP A 334 -1.44 24.98 -6.56
N ARG A 335 -1.06 25.57 -5.43
CA ARG A 335 -0.55 26.95 -5.36
C ARG A 335 0.77 27.15 -6.11
N VAL A 336 1.64 26.15 -6.10
CA VAL A 336 2.91 26.21 -6.85
C VAL A 336 2.78 25.76 -8.32
N GLY A 337 1.58 25.37 -8.74
CA GLY A 337 1.34 24.92 -10.12
C GLY A 337 1.91 23.54 -10.44
N TYR A 338 2.15 22.72 -9.45
CA TYR A 338 2.60 21.33 -9.64
C TYR A 338 1.39 20.45 -10.02
N ARG A 339 1.14 20.32 -11.30
CA ARG A 339 -0.06 19.70 -11.88
C ARG A 339 0.02 18.19 -12.04
#